data_67808ffefb886af613cc654e1e42ef64
#
_entry.id   67808ffefb886af613cc654e1e42ef64
#
_cell.length_a   1.000
_cell.length_b   1.000
_cell.length_c   1.000
_cell.angle_alpha   90.00
_cell.angle_beta   90.00
_cell.angle_gamma   90.00
#
_symmetry.space_group_name_H-M   'P 1'
#
loop_
_entity.id
_entity.type
_entity.pdbx_description
1 polymer ?
#
loop_
_entity_poly.entity_id
_entity_poly.type
_entity_poly.pdbx_seq_one_letter_code
_entity_poly.pdbx_strand_id
1 'polypeptide(L)'
;MSLNAKQWIVAILALLFLSALLIVAWVEGGRARVVTHPESIVSSQNKDCVSCHEVKTPGIVGQWHESKHSESGIGCMECHQAEEGEIDAFNHEGKLIATIVSPKDCSRCHEREFKEYQASHHAEGGKILGSLDNVLAEVVEGHVSFDAMGNKSSSPAAVSGCLQCHGSEVKVLEDGKLDPATWPNTGIGRINPDGSKGSCSACHMRHDFDLAQSRMPENCGRCHLGPDHPQLEVYTESKHGIAFAANRERYVPLMSAKEWVPGIDYEQGPTCSSCHMSATRNLPVTHDVGARISWTLRPPVSEKIDAAAKKMGKDVKPWEDRRSDMKDVCLSCHSPNWVDNWYIQFDNLVNLYNDKFGKPATLLYKSVRSKGLITNEINFDDAIEFTYFFLWHHEGRRARHGAAMMGPDYTQWHGMFEVAHRFYMEFVPELKEIIEAGVKSGDPKLVKSAHEVEKQLDEVLNSEMHRWFLGKMDDKAKAARDKARKEFKKRYARE
;
A
#
# COMPACT_ATOMS: atom_id res chain seq x y z
N MET A 1 -16.08 -35.54 -62.14
CA MET A 1 -14.89 -36.42 -62.28
C MET A 1 -14.41 -36.75 -60.88
N SER A 2 -14.51 -38.03 -60.46
CA SER A 2 -14.02 -38.44 -59.12
C SER A 2 -12.51 -38.72 -59.25
N LEU A 3 -11.74 -38.11 -58.36
CA LEU A 3 -10.31 -38.38 -58.24
C LEU A 3 -10.06 -39.85 -57.90
N ASN A 4 -9.04 -40.46 -58.53
CA ASN A 4 -8.67 -41.83 -58.18
C ASN A 4 -7.85 -41.86 -56.88
N ALA A 5 -7.69 -43.05 -56.27
CA ALA A 5 -7.04 -43.18 -54.97
C ALA A 5 -5.62 -42.57 -54.89
N LYS A 6 -4.86 -42.62 -55.97
CA LYS A 6 -3.51 -42.01 -56.05
C LYS A 6 -3.57 -40.48 -56.02
N GLN A 7 -4.57 -39.89 -56.69
CA GLN A 7 -4.75 -38.44 -56.69
C GLN A 7 -5.19 -37.93 -55.31
N TRP A 8 -6.02 -38.70 -54.56
CA TRP A 8 -6.35 -38.39 -53.19
C TRP A 8 -5.15 -38.45 -52.24
N ILE A 9 -4.28 -39.46 -52.40
CA ILE A 9 -3.05 -39.57 -51.59
C ILE A 9 -2.14 -38.36 -51.83
N VAL A 10 -1.94 -37.95 -53.09
CA VAL A 10 -1.12 -36.79 -53.44
C VAL A 10 -1.74 -35.50 -52.85
N ALA A 11 -3.04 -35.33 -52.94
CA ALA A 11 -3.73 -34.16 -52.39
C ALA A 11 -3.60 -34.08 -50.85
N ILE A 12 -3.73 -35.21 -50.15
CA ILE A 12 -3.55 -35.27 -48.71
C ILE A 12 -2.10 -34.96 -48.31
N LEU A 13 -1.13 -35.52 -49.00
CA LEU A 13 0.29 -35.23 -48.72
C LEU A 13 0.65 -33.76 -48.99
N ALA A 14 0.11 -33.17 -50.07
CA ALA A 14 0.29 -31.74 -50.33
C ALA A 14 -0.35 -30.85 -49.24
N LEU A 15 -1.53 -31.20 -48.75
CA LEU A 15 -2.20 -30.50 -47.67
C LEU A 15 -1.42 -30.60 -46.36
N LEU A 16 -0.90 -31.77 -46.02
CA LEU A 16 -0.07 -31.98 -44.84
C LEU A 16 1.25 -31.19 -44.93
N PHE A 17 1.87 -31.16 -46.11
CA PHE A 17 3.09 -30.38 -46.36
C PHE A 17 2.83 -28.86 -46.23
N LEU A 18 1.73 -28.37 -46.82
CA LEU A 18 1.32 -26.96 -46.68
C LEU A 18 1.00 -26.59 -45.22
N SER A 19 0.32 -27.48 -44.50
CA SER A 19 0.03 -27.28 -43.06
C SER A 19 1.32 -27.22 -42.21
N ALA A 20 2.28 -28.10 -42.50
CA ALA A 20 3.59 -28.10 -41.87
C ALA A 20 4.36 -26.80 -42.13
N LEU A 21 4.36 -26.31 -43.40
CA LEU A 21 4.97 -25.04 -43.77
C LEU A 21 4.30 -23.83 -43.02
N LEU A 22 2.97 -23.82 -42.92
CA LEU A 22 2.23 -22.79 -42.22
C LEU A 22 2.53 -22.82 -40.74
N ILE A 23 2.67 -24.00 -40.14
CA ILE A 23 3.04 -24.15 -38.71
C ILE A 23 4.48 -23.66 -38.49
N VAL A 24 5.42 -24.01 -39.37
CA VAL A 24 6.80 -23.52 -39.29
C VAL A 24 6.84 -22.00 -39.44
N ALA A 25 6.15 -21.46 -40.43
CA ALA A 25 6.08 -20.01 -40.65
C ALA A 25 5.42 -19.29 -39.44
N TRP A 26 4.41 -19.89 -38.80
CA TRP A 26 3.77 -19.34 -37.59
C TRP A 26 4.70 -19.42 -36.38
N VAL A 27 5.43 -20.53 -36.19
CA VAL A 27 6.40 -20.69 -35.08
C VAL A 27 7.61 -19.79 -35.31
N GLU A 28 8.13 -19.64 -36.52
CA GLU A 28 9.24 -18.74 -36.80
C GLU A 28 8.82 -17.27 -36.77
N GLY A 29 7.66 -16.92 -37.30
CA GLY A 29 7.09 -15.56 -37.18
C GLY A 29 6.78 -15.16 -35.75
N GLY A 30 6.47 -16.14 -34.85
CA GLY A 30 6.33 -15.92 -33.43
C GLY A 30 7.67 -15.76 -32.68
N ARG A 31 8.77 -16.29 -33.24
CA ARG A 31 10.12 -16.18 -32.61
C ARG A 31 10.91 -14.95 -33.03
N ALA A 32 10.58 -14.33 -34.14
CA ALA A 32 11.29 -13.16 -34.65
C ALA A 32 10.49 -11.88 -34.42
N ARG A 33 10.10 -11.58 -33.17
CA ARG A 33 10.01 -10.18 -32.83
C ARG A 33 11.44 -9.69 -32.60
N VAL A 34 12.04 -9.17 -33.67
CA VAL A 34 13.14 -8.22 -33.52
C VAL A 34 12.53 -7.05 -32.76
N VAL A 35 12.77 -6.99 -31.46
CA VAL A 35 12.48 -5.80 -30.67
C VAL A 35 13.43 -4.75 -31.20
N THR A 36 12.95 -3.89 -32.10
CA THR A 36 13.69 -2.69 -32.48
C THR A 36 13.59 -1.74 -31.33
N HIS A 37 14.64 -1.67 -30.53
CA HIS A 37 14.76 -0.65 -29.51
C HIS A 37 14.80 0.74 -30.15
N PRO A 38 14.22 1.78 -29.53
CA PRO A 38 14.41 3.16 -29.96
C PRO A 38 15.89 3.47 -30.12
N GLU A 39 16.25 4.40 -31.02
CA GLU A 39 17.63 4.82 -31.17
C GLU A 39 18.09 5.48 -29.86
N SER A 40 18.97 4.81 -29.12
CA SER A 40 19.53 5.30 -27.89
C SER A 40 20.76 6.17 -28.15
N ILE A 41 20.86 7.29 -27.47
CA ILE A 41 22.03 8.16 -27.52
C ILE A 41 23.04 7.67 -26.49
N VAL A 42 24.09 7.00 -26.96
CA VAL A 42 25.18 6.51 -26.10
C VAL A 42 26.32 7.53 -26.10
N SER A 43 26.49 8.27 -25.00
CA SER A 43 27.59 9.18 -24.81
C SER A 43 28.95 8.44 -24.74
N SER A 44 30.05 9.13 -25.04
CA SER A 44 31.38 8.54 -25.02
C SER A 44 31.75 7.92 -23.65
N GLN A 45 31.30 8.52 -22.56
CA GLN A 45 31.56 8.01 -21.21
C GLN A 45 30.79 6.73 -20.86
N ASN A 46 29.66 6.48 -21.53
CA ASN A 46 28.81 5.32 -21.31
C ASN A 46 29.09 4.14 -22.25
N LYS A 47 29.87 4.37 -23.32
CA LYS A 47 30.08 3.39 -24.39
C LYS A 47 30.69 2.09 -23.88
N ASP A 48 31.68 2.16 -22.98
CA ASP A 48 32.31 1.00 -22.42
C ASP A 48 31.38 0.23 -21.49
N CYS A 49 30.52 0.94 -20.72
CA CYS A 49 29.51 0.33 -19.87
C CYS A 49 28.53 -0.49 -20.70
N VAL A 50 27.94 0.14 -21.73
CA VAL A 50 26.97 -0.51 -22.61
C VAL A 50 27.58 -1.73 -23.28
N SER A 51 28.74 -1.60 -23.94
CA SER A 51 29.35 -2.70 -24.69
C SER A 51 29.72 -3.91 -23.84
N CYS A 52 30.14 -3.69 -22.58
CA CYS A 52 30.41 -4.77 -21.64
C CYS A 52 29.12 -5.39 -21.10
N HIS A 53 28.18 -4.55 -20.67
CA HIS A 53 26.95 -4.98 -20.01
C HIS A 53 25.90 -5.57 -20.96
N GLU A 54 25.96 -5.30 -22.27
CA GLU A 54 25.20 -6.05 -23.30
C GLU A 54 25.50 -7.57 -23.26
N VAL A 55 26.72 -7.93 -22.85
CA VAL A 55 27.13 -9.33 -22.71
C VAL A 55 26.94 -9.84 -21.27
N LYS A 56 27.26 -9.02 -20.27
CA LYS A 56 27.28 -9.45 -18.86
C LYS A 56 25.90 -9.40 -18.21
N THR A 57 25.12 -8.37 -18.51
CA THR A 57 23.77 -8.15 -17.95
C THR A 57 22.81 -7.61 -19.02
N PRO A 58 22.53 -8.38 -20.08
CA PRO A 58 21.80 -7.90 -21.26
C PRO A 58 20.40 -7.36 -20.93
N GLY A 59 19.74 -7.89 -19.89
CA GLY A 59 18.44 -7.42 -19.45
C GLY A 59 18.46 -5.97 -18.95
N ILE A 60 19.52 -5.55 -18.24
CA ILE A 60 19.66 -4.17 -17.77
C ILE A 60 19.82 -3.21 -18.95
N VAL A 61 20.68 -3.58 -19.90
CA VAL A 61 20.94 -2.75 -21.09
C VAL A 61 19.69 -2.68 -21.98
N GLY A 62 19.00 -3.81 -22.17
CA GLY A 62 17.76 -3.86 -22.94
C GLY A 62 16.68 -2.94 -22.33
N GLN A 63 16.46 -3.01 -21.03
CA GLN A 63 15.53 -2.12 -20.32
C GLN A 63 15.93 -0.64 -20.45
N TRP A 64 17.23 -0.32 -20.29
CA TRP A 64 17.71 1.04 -20.48
C TRP A 64 17.46 1.55 -21.90
N HIS A 65 17.66 0.74 -22.93
CA HIS A 65 17.36 1.11 -24.32
C HIS A 65 15.89 1.49 -24.55
N GLU A 66 14.95 0.89 -23.82
CA GLU A 66 13.51 1.23 -23.86
C GLU A 66 13.17 2.52 -23.11
N SER A 67 14.12 3.10 -22.36
CA SER A 67 13.84 4.22 -21.46
C SER A 67 13.89 5.58 -22.17
N LYS A 68 13.11 6.54 -21.67
CA LYS A 68 13.22 7.95 -22.04
C LYS A 68 14.60 8.55 -21.71
N HIS A 69 15.30 7.98 -20.74
CA HIS A 69 16.65 8.38 -20.39
C HIS A 69 17.63 8.08 -21.55
N SER A 70 17.59 6.89 -22.14
CA SER A 70 18.43 6.54 -23.26
C SER A 70 18.17 7.40 -24.51
N GLU A 71 16.89 7.71 -24.80
CA GLU A 71 16.50 8.63 -25.87
C GLU A 71 17.05 10.06 -25.63
N SER A 72 17.21 10.44 -24.38
CA SER A 72 17.72 11.77 -23.95
C SER A 72 19.24 11.80 -23.74
N GLY A 73 19.95 10.71 -24.02
CA GLY A 73 21.40 10.61 -23.85
C GLY A 73 21.86 10.45 -22.39
N ILE A 74 20.95 10.13 -21.47
CA ILE A 74 21.25 9.83 -20.08
C ILE A 74 21.59 8.34 -19.96
N GLY A 75 22.79 8.01 -19.57
CA GLY A 75 23.29 6.64 -19.50
C GLY A 75 23.65 6.19 -18.09
N CYS A 76 24.51 5.19 -18.02
CA CYS A 76 24.87 4.54 -16.76
C CYS A 76 25.59 5.50 -15.79
N MET A 77 26.55 6.26 -16.30
CA MET A 77 27.36 7.15 -15.45
C MET A 77 26.58 8.32 -14.87
N GLU A 78 25.59 8.84 -15.57
CA GLU A 78 24.75 9.95 -15.07
C GLU A 78 23.97 9.57 -13.81
N CYS A 79 23.73 8.24 -13.60
CA CYS A 79 23.06 7.71 -12.43
C CYS A 79 24.02 7.06 -11.43
N HIS A 80 25.00 6.27 -11.91
CA HIS A 80 25.87 5.44 -11.07
C HIS A 80 27.22 6.07 -10.70
N GLN A 81 27.55 7.25 -11.25
CA GLN A 81 28.79 7.94 -10.87
C GLN A 81 28.75 8.32 -9.39
N ALA A 82 29.74 7.84 -8.63
CA ALA A 82 29.94 8.18 -7.24
C ALA A 82 30.98 9.30 -7.11
N GLU A 83 30.91 10.03 -6.00
CA GLU A 83 31.94 11.03 -5.61
C GLU A 83 33.01 10.37 -4.71
N GLU A 84 34.21 10.97 -4.70
CA GLU A 84 35.27 10.50 -3.83
C GLU A 84 34.88 10.69 -2.34
N GLY A 85 34.94 9.60 -1.58
CA GLY A 85 34.57 9.58 -0.16
C GLY A 85 33.13 9.15 0.11
N GLU A 86 32.33 8.86 -0.90
CA GLU A 86 31.04 8.17 -0.67
C GLU A 86 31.29 6.74 -0.15
N ILE A 87 30.54 6.36 0.89
CA ILE A 87 30.81 5.17 1.68
C ILE A 87 30.61 3.86 0.91
N ASP A 88 29.72 3.84 -0.10
CA ASP A 88 29.42 2.70 -0.99
C ASP A 88 30.07 2.85 -2.37
N ALA A 89 30.95 3.83 -2.56
CA ALA A 89 31.69 4.02 -3.79
C ALA A 89 32.79 2.96 -3.95
N PHE A 90 32.94 2.43 -5.16
CA PHE A 90 34.00 1.49 -5.49
C PHE A 90 34.51 1.69 -6.91
N ASN A 91 35.76 1.29 -7.14
CA ASN A 91 36.33 1.35 -8.47
C ASN A 91 35.85 0.17 -9.31
N HIS A 92 35.27 0.46 -10.47
CA HIS A 92 34.81 -0.50 -11.47
C HIS A 92 35.37 -0.13 -12.82
N GLU A 93 36.31 -0.92 -13.33
CA GLU A 93 36.95 -0.71 -14.64
C GLU A 93 37.52 0.73 -14.80
N GLY A 94 38.12 1.25 -13.74
CA GLY A 94 38.73 2.58 -13.70
C GLY A 94 37.75 3.74 -13.51
N LYS A 95 36.49 3.48 -13.24
CA LYS A 95 35.44 4.46 -12.92
C LYS A 95 34.98 4.28 -11.48
N LEU A 96 34.77 5.40 -10.76
CA LEU A 96 34.23 5.38 -9.41
C LEU A 96 32.70 5.38 -9.53
N ILE A 97 32.07 4.31 -9.03
CA ILE A 97 30.62 4.14 -9.11
C ILE A 97 30.04 3.66 -7.78
N ALA A 98 28.73 3.85 -7.61
CA ALA A 98 27.93 3.24 -6.54
C ALA A 98 26.87 2.30 -7.12
N THR A 99 26.61 1.19 -6.43
CA THR A 99 25.54 0.25 -6.82
C THR A 99 24.17 0.88 -6.58
N ILE A 100 24.02 1.64 -5.49
CA ILE A 100 22.75 2.24 -5.11
C ILE A 100 22.63 3.62 -5.75
N VAL A 101 21.64 3.76 -6.65
CA VAL A 101 21.19 5.07 -7.10
C VAL A 101 20.11 5.56 -6.13
N SER A 102 20.42 6.62 -5.44
CA SER A 102 19.59 7.22 -4.41
C SER A 102 18.64 8.29 -4.98
N PRO A 103 17.63 8.73 -4.23
CA PRO A 103 16.85 9.89 -4.62
C PRO A 103 17.68 11.18 -4.78
N LYS A 104 18.81 11.31 -4.08
CA LYS A 104 19.72 12.44 -4.22
C LYS A 104 20.36 12.48 -5.62
N ASP A 105 20.73 11.31 -6.17
CA ASP A 105 21.25 11.22 -7.55
C ASP A 105 20.19 11.63 -8.57
N CYS A 106 18.95 11.16 -8.39
CA CYS A 106 17.82 11.56 -9.23
C CYS A 106 17.57 13.08 -9.17
N SER A 107 17.80 13.71 -8.01
CA SER A 107 17.54 15.13 -7.76
C SER A 107 18.39 16.07 -8.62
N ARG A 108 19.50 15.60 -9.19
CA ARG A 108 20.34 16.38 -10.12
C ARG A 108 19.52 16.92 -11.31
N CYS A 109 18.46 16.19 -11.71
CA CYS A 109 17.56 16.58 -12.78
C CYS A 109 16.09 16.67 -12.32
N HIS A 110 15.68 15.92 -11.28
CA HIS A 110 14.32 15.79 -10.76
C HIS A 110 14.17 16.43 -9.37
N GLU A 111 14.65 17.68 -9.21
CA GLU A 111 14.72 18.36 -7.91
C GLU A 111 13.35 18.56 -7.26
N ARG A 112 12.33 18.89 -8.05
CA ARG A 112 10.97 19.09 -7.55
C ARG A 112 10.38 17.81 -7.00
N GLU A 113 10.45 16.74 -7.78
CA GLU A 113 9.94 15.39 -7.43
C GLU A 113 10.65 14.86 -6.17
N PHE A 114 11.96 15.08 -6.07
CA PHE A 114 12.75 14.76 -4.89
C PHE A 114 12.24 15.52 -3.65
N LYS A 115 12.05 16.84 -3.72
CA LYS A 115 11.59 17.65 -2.58
C LYS A 115 10.19 17.23 -2.12
N GLU A 116 9.25 17.03 -3.05
CA GLU A 116 7.90 16.57 -2.75
C GLU A 116 7.92 15.18 -2.09
N TYR A 117 8.72 14.27 -2.63
CA TYR A 117 8.87 12.93 -2.09
C TYR A 117 9.49 12.93 -0.68
N GLN A 118 10.57 13.70 -0.45
CA GLN A 118 11.21 13.79 0.88
C GLN A 118 10.25 14.34 1.95
N ALA A 119 9.29 15.17 1.57
CA ALA A 119 8.23 15.66 2.47
C ALA A 119 7.11 14.66 2.71
N SER A 120 7.04 13.58 1.93
CA SER A 120 5.96 12.59 1.99
C SER A 120 6.14 11.56 3.11
N HIS A 121 5.04 10.91 3.50
CA HIS A 121 5.09 9.76 4.41
C HIS A 121 5.85 8.56 3.83
N HIS A 122 5.96 8.45 2.52
CA HIS A 122 6.72 7.38 1.88
C HIS A 122 8.22 7.47 2.20
N ALA A 123 8.80 8.66 2.24
CA ALA A 123 10.20 8.84 2.64
C ALA A 123 10.46 8.39 4.09
N GLU A 124 9.45 8.39 4.94
CA GLU A 124 9.51 7.97 6.33
C GLU A 124 9.03 6.52 6.54
N GLY A 125 8.81 5.76 5.45
CA GLY A 125 8.26 4.40 5.48
C GLY A 125 9.08 3.43 6.34
N GLY A 126 10.40 3.58 6.38
CA GLY A 126 11.29 2.75 7.21
C GLY A 126 11.07 2.88 8.72
N LYS A 127 10.46 3.98 9.17
CA LYS A 127 10.17 4.19 10.60
C LYS A 127 9.12 3.23 11.16
N ILE A 128 8.33 2.60 10.30
CA ILE A 128 7.32 1.63 10.75
C ILE A 128 7.94 0.38 11.37
N LEU A 129 9.20 0.08 11.07
CA LEU A 129 9.91 -1.05 11.64
C LEU A 129 10.09 -0.96 13.17
N GLY A 130 9.96 0.24 13.74
CA GLY A 130 9.88 0.45 15.19
C GLY A 130 8.46 0.45 15.76
N SER A 131 7.45 0.12 14.96
CA SER A 131 6.04 0.09 15.34
C SER A 131 5.58 -1.29 15.80
N LEU A 132 4.29 -1.40 16.17
CA LEU A 132 3.66 -2.68 16.46
C LEU A 132 3.74 -3.70 15.31
N ASP A 133 3.76 -3.23 14.07
CA ASP A 133 3.88 -4.12 12.92
C ASP A 133 5.23 -4.86 12.93
N ASN A 134 6.31 -4.20 13.36
CA ASN A 134 7.61 -4.85 13.51
C ASN A 134 7.65 -5.81 14.72
N VAL A 135 6.97 -5.45 15.82
CA VAL A 135 6.85 -6.34 16.99
C VAL A 135 6.21 -7.67 16.62
N LEU A 136 5.23 -7.68 15.70
CA LEU A 136 4.67 -8.94 15.18
C LEU A 136 5.69 -9.79 14.43
N ALA A 137 6.60 -9.20 13.67
CA ALA A 137 7.69 -9.93 13.05
C ALA A 137 8.62 -10.56 14.10
N GLU A 138 8.94 -9.83 15.17
CA GLU A 138 9.72 -10.36 16.30
C GLU A 138 9.03 -11.55 16.98
N VAL A 139 7.73 -11.48 17.20
CA VAL A 139 6.94 -12.60 17.75
C VAL A 139 7.03 -13.85 16.87
N VAL A 140 6.91 -13.69 15.54
CA VAL A 140 7.05 -14.81 14.59
C VAL A 140 8.42 -15.46 14.66
N GLU A 141 9.47 -14.70 14.89
CA GLU A 141 10.86 -15.16 14.90
C GLU A 141 11.40 -15.49 16.30
N GLY A 142 10.59 -15.30 17.34
CA GLY A 142 10.97 -15.56 18.73
C GLY A 142 12.18 -14.73 19.20
N HIS A 143 12.30 -13.50 18.72
CA HIS A 143 13.43 -12.58 18.98
C HIS A 143 14.80 -13.15 18.56
N VAL A 144 14.83 -14.14 17.66
CA VAL A 144 16.07 -14.72 17.14
C VAL A 144 16.26 -14.28 15.70
N SER A 145 17.32 -13.51 15.47
CA SER A 145 17.71 -13.14 14.12
C SER A 145 18.92 -13.96 13.67
N PHE A 146 18.87 -14.41 12.43
CA PHE A 146 19.94 -15.18 11.80
C PHE A 146 20.33 -14.53 10.49
N ASP A 147 21.62 -14.49 10.21
CA ASP A 147 22.12 -14.30 8.85
C ASP A 147 22.26 -15.66 8.15
N ALA A 148 22.59 -15.65 6.85
CA ALA A 148 22.78 -16.84 6.05
C ALA A 148 23.95 -17.75 6.56
N MET A 149 24.78 -17.25 7.46
CA MET A 149 25.92 -17.93 8.05
C MET A 149 25.65 -18.38 9.49
N GLY A 150 24.46 -18.17 10.02
CA GLY A 150 24.08 -18.52 11.39
C GLY A 150 24.49 -17.48 12.43
N ASN A 151 25.00 -16.31 12.03
CA ASN A 151 25.30 -15.22 12.96
C ASN A 151 24.02 -14.41 13.23
N LYS A 152 23.93 -13.82 14.43
CA LYS A 152 22.83 -12.90 14.75
C LYS A 152 23.04 -11.60 13.99
N SER A 153 22.16 -11.27 13.05
CA SER A 153 22.25 -10.02 12.29
C SER A 153 20.93 -9.26 12.17
N SER A 154 19.95 -9.84 11.54
CA SER A 154 18.64 -9.22 11.41
C SER A 154 17.55 -10.27 11.24
N SER A 155 16.32 -9.88 11.54
CA SER A 155 15.14 -10.69 11.44
C SER A 155 14.93 -11.16 9.99
N PRO A 156 14.89 -12.48 9.68
CA PRO A 156 14.64 -12.98 8.33
C PRO A 156 13.31 -12.51 7.76
N ALA A 157 12.24 -12.44 8.57
CA ALA A 157 10.95 -11.95 8.14
C ALA A 157 11.01 -10.43 7.82
N ALA A 158 11.79 -9.65 8.59
CA ALA A 158 12.00 -8.24 8.26
C ALA A 158 12.75 -8.10 6.93
N VAL A 159 13.85 -8.83 6.72
CA VAL A 159 14.65 -8.76 5.49
C VAL A 159 13.85 -9.21 4.27
N SER A 160 13.17 -10.35 4.35
CA SER A 160 12.43 -10.92 3.21
C SER A 160 11.04 -10.30 3.00
N GLY A 161 10.46 -9.67 4.02
CA GLY A 161 9.12 -9.08 4.00
C GLY A 161 9.12 -7.57 4.22
N CYS A 162 9.26 -7.12 5.47
CA CYS A 162 9.05 -5.72 5.85
C CYS A 162 9.91 -4.74 5.06
N LEU A 163 11.21 -5.05 4.87
CA LEU A 163 12.16 -4.18 4.17
C LEU A 163 11.81 -3.99 2.69
N GLN A 164 11.14 -4.96 2.07
CA GLN A 164 10.80 -4.91 0.65
C GLN A 164 9.69 -3.89 0.35
N CYS A 165 8.83 -3.61 1.34
CA CYS A 165 7.77 -2.60 1.25
C CYS A 165 8.17 -1.29 1.94
N HIS A 166 8.58 -1.37 3.21
CA HIS A 166 8.84 -0.20 4.06
C HIS A 166 10.23 0.39 3.91
N GLY A 167 11.21 -0.44 3.61
CA GLY A 167 12.61 -0.06 3.63
C GLY A 167 13.19 0.03 5.06
N SER A 168 14.49 0.17 5.13
CA SER A 168 15.26 0.44 6.34
C SER A 168 16.59 1.09 5.96
N GLU A 169 17.46 1.34 6.94
CA GLU A 169 18.81 1.79 6.68
C GLU A 169 19.63 0.71 5.97
N VAL A 170 20.26 1.07 4.86
CA VAL A 170 21.24 0.22 4.17
C VAL A 170 22.60 0.44 4.81
N LYS A 171 23.20 -0.62 5.31
CA LYS A 171 24.52 -0.60 5.93
C LYS A 171 25.59 -0.98 4.93
N VAL A 172 26.74 -0.32 5.05
CA VAL A 172 27.97 -0.64 4.31
C VAL A 172 28.97 -1.22 5.30
N LEU A 173 29.56 -2.36 4.96
CA LEU A 173 30.57 -3.04 5.77
C LEU A 173 31.92 -2.33 5.65
N GLU A 174 32.88 -2.66 6.54
CA GLU A 174 34.22 -2.08 6.53
C GLU A 174 35.00 -2.31 5.22
N ASP A 175 34.65 -3.36 4.47
CA ASP A 175 35.24 -3.67 3.16
C ASP A 175 34.54 -2.94 2.00
N GLY A 176 33.59 -2.00 2.28
CA GLY A 176 32.84 -1.25 1.31
C GLY A 176 31.67 -2.00 0.66
N LYS A 177 31.43 -3.26 1.05
CA LYS A 177 30.28 -4.03 0.53
C LYS A 177 29.00 -3.70 1.28
N LEU A 178 27.88 -3.85 0.59
CA LEU A 178 26.57 -3.73 1.22
C LEU A 178 26.31 -4.91 2.16
N ASP A 179 25.81 -4.61 3.37
CA ASP A 179 25.50 -5.62 4.37
C ASP A 179 24.30 -6.47 3.90
N PRO A 180 24.44 -7.80 3.72
CA PRO A 180 23.37 -8.67 3.29
C PRO A 180 22.17 -8.72 4.26
N ALA A 181 22.34 -8.27 5.49
CA ALA A 181 21.25 -8.11 6.46
C ALA A 181 20.33 -6.92 6.14
N THR A 182 20.78 -5.99 5.30
CA THR A 182 20.04 -4.77 4.95
C THR A 182 19.90 -4.54 3.45
N TRP A 183 20.54 -5.38 2.64
CA TRP A 183 20.51 -5.34 1.18
C TRP A 183 20.37 -6.76 0.61
N PRO A 184 19.51 -7.04 -0.42
CA PRO A 184 18.67 -6.09 -1.18
C PRO A 184 17.55 -5.43 -0.37
N ASN A 185 17.33 -4.12 -0.63
CA ASN A 185 16.33 -3.31 0.04
C ASN A 185 15.64 -2.41 -1.00
N THR A 186 14.42 -2.78 -1.39
CA THR A 186 13.64 -2.08 -2.42
C THR A 186 12.53 -1.22 -1.84
N GLY A 187 12.46 -1.13 -0.52
CA GLY A 187 11.37 -0.48 0.19
C GLY A 187 11.31 1.03 -0.02
N ILE A 188 10.09 1.54 0.04
CA ILE A 188 9.76 2.92 -0.29
C ILE A 188 10.48 3.95 0.61
N GLY A 189 10.69 3.63 1.88
CA GLY A 189 11.36 4.47 2.88
C GLY A 189 12.80 4.06 3.18
N ARG A 190 13.50 3.45 2.22
CA ARG A 190 14.93 3.09 2.37
C ARG A 190 15.76 4.29 2.79
N ILE A 191 16.65 4.12 3.74
CA ILE A 191 17.66 5.12 4.11
C ILE A 191 18.94 4.71 3.40
N ASN A 192 19.41 5.57 2.51
CA ASN A 192 20.55 5.28 1.64
C ASN A 192 21.88 5.61 2.33
N PRO A 193 23.01 5.04 1.86
CA PRO A 193 24.33 5.34 2.43
C PRO A 193 24.70 6.82 2.43
N ASP A 194 24.18 7.61 1.48
CA ASP A 194 24.34 9.07 1.40
C ASP A 194 23.41 9.86 2.35
N GLY A 195 22.64 9.17 3.19
CA GLY A 195 21.69 9.75 4.13
C GLY A 195 20.33 10.19 3.52
N SER A 196 20.17 10.13 2.19
CA SER A 196 18.88 10.41 1.56
C SER A 196 17.86 9.32 1.89
N LYS A 197 16.57 9.68 1.93
CA LYS A 197 15.50 8.74 2.25
C LYS A 197 14.69 8.37 1.02
N GLY A 198 14.35 7.11 0.94
CA GLY A 198 13.44 6.57 -0.04
C GLY A 198 14.11 5.88 -1.22
N SER A 199 13.27 5.46 -2.14
CA SER A 199 13.68 4.79 -3.37
C SER A 199 12.72 5.17 -4.49
N CYS A 200 13.17 6.01 -5.42
CA CYS A 200 12.39 6.37 -6.62
C CYS A 200 12.06 5.10 -7.43
N SER A 201 12.99 4.14 -7.45
CA SER A 201 12.80 2.85 -8.12
C SER A 201 11.82 1.90 -7.44
N ALA A 202 11.24 2.29 -6.29
CA ALA A 202 10.12 1.57 -5.72
C ALA A 202 8.84 1.73 -6.57
N CYS A 203 8.69 2.84 -7.27
CA CYS A 203 7.57 3.12 -8.18
C CYS A 203 8.00 3.12 -9.65
N HIS A 204 9.15 3.74 -9.97
CA HIS A 204 9.73 3.77 -11.31
C HIS A 204 10.72 2.62 -11.45
N MET A 205 10.26 1.49 -11.96
CA MET A 205 11.14 0.33 -12.09
C MET A 205 12.29 0.65 -13.02
N ARG A 206 13.47 0.28 -12.58
CA ARG A 206 14.71 0.39 -13.33
C ARG A 206 14.83 -0.82 -14.30
N HIS A 207 15.35 -0.65 -15.48
CA HIS A 207 16.04 0.55 -15.98
C HIS A 207 15.26 1.22 -17.11
N ASP A 208 14.02 0.79 -17.37
CA ASP A 208 13.14 1.37 -18.38
C ASP A 208 12.39 2.63 -17.89
N PHE A 209 12.15 2.72 -16.59
CA PHE A 209 11.45 3.85 -15.95
C PHE A 209 10.12 4.21 -16.64
N ASP A 210 9.39 3.21 -17.14
CA ASP A 210 8.14 3.42 -17.86
C ASP A 210 7.07 4.06 -16.97
N LEU A 211 6.46 5.14 -17.49
CA LEU A 211 5.40 5.86 -16.80
C LEU A 211 4.09 5.05 -16.73
N ALA A 212 3.80 4.22 -17.75
CA ALA A 212 2.62 3.37 -17.71
C ALA A 212 2.71 2.40 -16.54
N GLN A 213 3.84 1.74 -16.37
CA GLN A 213 4.09 0.82 -15.28
C GLN A 213 3.96 1.51 -13.90
N SER A 214 4.51 2.72 -13.73
CA SER A 214 4.42 3.47 -12.47
C SER A 214 2.99 3.92 -12.12
N ARG A 215 2.11 4.06 -13.11
CA ARG A 215 0.70 4.47 -12.97
C ARG A 215 -0.27 3.30 -12.80
N MET A 216 0.18 2.07 -13.06
CA MET A 216 -0.64 0.88 -12.90
C MET A 216 -1.03 0.66 -11.44
N PRO A 217 -2.28 0.25 -11.14
CA PRO A 217 -2.71 -0.07 -9.78
C PRO A 217 -1.83 -1.11 -9.10
N GLU A 218 -1.35 -2.10 -9.83
CA GLU A 218 -0.50 -3.18 -9.34
C GLU A 218 0.86 -2.67 -8.83
N ASN A 219 1.34 -1.56 -9.36
CA ASN A 219 2.60 -0.96 -8.87
C ASN A 219 2.46 -0.45 -7.43
N CYS A 220 1.35 0.19 -7.10
CA CYS A 220 1.02 0.56 -5.72
C CYS A 220 0.67 -0.68 -4.90
N GLY A 221 -0.13 -1.56 -5.48
CA GLY A 221 -0.66 -2.77 -4.87
C GLY A 221 0.40 -3.76 -4.41
N ARG A 222 1.60 -3.74 -4.96
CA ARG A 222 2.67 -4.63 -4.51
C ARG A 222 3.08 -4.38 -3.04
N CYS A 223 2.76 -3.19 -2.48
CA CYS A 223 2.97 -2.84 -1.08
C CYS A 223 1.63 -2.57 -0.35
N HIS A 224 0.65 -2.02 -1.07
CA HIS A 224 -0.68 -1.70 -0.55
C HIS A 224 -1.65 -2.86 -0.77
N LEU A 225 -1.44 -3.95 -0.06
CA LEU A 225 -2.21 -5.21 -0.11
C LEU A 225 -2.23 -5.88 1.26
N GLY A 226 -3.03 -6.92 1.39
CA GLY A 226 -3.06 -7.79 2.56
C GLY A 226 -4.10 -7.42 3.61
N PRO A 227 -4.07 -8.08 4.78
CA PRO A 227 -5.20 -8.06 5.71
C PRO A 227 -5.43 -6.73 6.41
N ASP A 228 -4.43 -5.85 6.44
CA ASP A 228 -4.46 -4.60 7.20
C ASP A 228 -4.58 -3.33 6.34
N HIS A 229 -4.14 -3.38 5.08
CA HIS A 229 -4.18 -2.25 4.17
C HIS A 229 -4.44 -2.68 2.71
N PRO A 230 -5.56 -3.36 2.44
CA PRO A 230 -5.90 -4.01 1.17
C PRO A 230 -6.34 -3.00 0.10
N GLN A 231 -5.56 -1.94 -0.15
CA GLN A 231 -6.00 -0.90 -1.07
C GLN A 231 -6.13 -1.41 -2.51
N LEU A 232 -5.27 -2.36 -2.94
CA LEU A 232 -5.40 -2.95 -4.26
C LEU A 232 -6.69 -3.75 -4.40
N GLU A 233 -7.00 -4.59 -3.41
CA GLU A 233 -8.20 -5.43 -3.37
C GLU A 233 -9.45 -4.55 -3.33
N VAL A 234 -9.48 -3.54 -2.46
CA VAL A 234 -10.57 -2.55 -2.36
C VAL A 234 -10.76 -1.81 -3.69
N TYR A 235 -9.66 -1.38 -4.33
CA TYR A 235 -9.72 -0.73 -5.64
C TYR A 235 -10.29 -1.67 -6.70
N THR A 236 -9.83 -2.92 -6.74
CA THR A 236 -10.23 -3.91 -7.75
C THR A 236 -11.72 -4.21 -7.72
N GLU A 237 -12.34 -4.25 -6.54
CA GLU A 237 -13.81 -4.43 -6.41
C GLU A 237 -14.61 -3.13 -6.61
N SER A 238 -13.95 -1.98 -6.55
CA SER A 238 -14.60 -0.69 -6.76
C SER A 238 -15.05 -0.50 -8.21
N LYS A 239 -16.04 0.37 -8.43
CA LYS A 239 -16.44 0.71 -9.80
C LYS A 239 -15.32 1.34 -10.62
N HIS A 240 -14.38 2.05 -9.96
CA HIS A 240 -13.20 2.62 -10.63
C HIS A 240 -12.26 1.51 -11.12
N GLY A 241 -11.95 0.53 -10.28
CA GLY A 241 -11.11 -0.61 -10.66
C GLY A 241 -11.75 -1.47 -11.75
N ILE A 242 -13.05 -1.75 -11.64
CA ILE A 242 -13.81 -2.48 -12.68
C ILE A 242 -13.77 -1.71 -14.01
N ALA A 243 -13.98 -0.38 -13.99
CA ALA A 243 -13.93 0.43 -15.20
C ALA A 243 -12.52 0.49 -15.82
N PHE A 244 -11.47 0.57 -14.99
CA PHE A 244 -10.09 0.49 -15.47
C PHE A 244 -9.80 -0.87 -16.11
N ALA A 245 -10.16 -1.97 -15.45
CA ALA A 245 -9.95 -3.32 -15.95
C ALA A 245 -10.64 -3.55 -17.31
N ALA A 246 -11.86 -3.04 -17.46
CA ALA A 246 -12.62 -3.11 -18.72
C ALA A 246 -12.02 -2.29 -19.86
N ASN A 247 -11.19 -1.29 -19.58
CA ASN A 247 -10.56 -0.41 -20.57
C ASN A 247 -9.04 -0.52 -20.60
N ARG A 248 -8.45 -1.49 -19.92
CA ARG A 248 -7.01 -1.62 -19.71
C ARG A 248 -6.19 -1.61 -21.01
N GLU A 249 -6.60 -2.37 -21.99
CA GLU A 249 -5.91 -2.45 -23.30
C GLU A 249 -5.89 -1.10 -24.02
N ARG A 250 -6.93 -0.31 -23.87
CA ARG A 250 -7.02 1.06 -24.42
C ARG A 250 -6.12 2.03 -23.67
N TYR A 251 -6.07 1.95 -22.34
CA TYR A 251 -5.44 2.97 -21.51
C TYR A 251 -3.95 2.77 -21.30
N VAL A 252 -3.48 1.53 -21.15
CA VAL A 252 -2.05 1.28 -20.86
C VAL A 252 -1.11 1.95 -21.87
N PRO A 253 -1.33 1.91 -23.19
CA PRO A 253 -0.48 2.61 -24.16
C PRO A 253 -0.47 4.14 -23.96
N LEU A 254 -1.58 4.72 -23.51
CA LEU A 254 -1.69 6.17 -23.25
C LEU A 254 -1.04 6.59 -21.96
N MET A 255 -0.94 5.68 -20.98
CA MET A 255 -0.35 5.94 -19.67
C MET A 255 1.16 6.20 -19.73
N SER A 256 1.85 5.85 -20.82
CA SER A 256 3.27 6.19 -21.05
C SER A 256 3.47 7.66 -21.45
N ALA A 257 2.41 8.40 -21.78
CA ALA A 257 2.49 9.81 -22.07
C ALA A 257 2.93 10.62 -20.84
N LYS A 258 3.56 11.78 -21.07
CA LYS A 258 3.99 12.67 -19.98
C LYS A 258 2.82 13.09 -19.09
N GLU A 259 1.68 13.37 -19.69
CA GLU A 259 0.45 13.78 -18.99
C GLU A 259 -0.56 12.63 -19.00
N TRP A 260 -1.27 12.47 -17.91
CA TRP A 260 -2.35 11.49 -17.71
C TRP A 260 -3.35 12.09 -16.72
N VAL A 261 -4.18 12.98 -17.24
CA VAL A 261 -5.07 13.85 -16.44
C VAL A 261 -6.51 13.35 -16.53
N PRO A 262 -7.18 13.03 -15.41
CA PRO A 262 -8.57 12.59 -15.43
C PRO A 262 -9.49 13.68 -16.00
N GLY A 263 -10.43 13.24 -16.85
CA GLY A 263 -11.39 14.12 -17.55
C GLY A 263 -10.79 14.92 -18.72
N ILE A 264 -9.50 14.71 -19.04
CA ILE A 264 -8.80 15.30 -20.19
C ILE A 264 -8.25 14.20 -21.08
N ASP A 265 -7.37 13.35 -20.55
CA ASP A 265 -6.73 12.28 -21.29
C ASP A 265 -7.52 10.97 -21.25
N TYR A 266 -8.42 10.82 -20.28
CA TYR A 266 -9.33 9.68 -20.15
C TYR A 266 -10.59 10.04 -19.35
N GLU A 267 -11.70 9.32 -19.59
CA GLU A 267 -13.03 9.66 -19.09
C GLU A 267 -13.50 8.78 -17.92
N GLN A 268 -12.88 7.63 -17.66
CA GLN A 268 -13.33 6.67 -16.65
C GLN A 268 -12.17 5.77 -16.17
N GLY A 269 -12.38 5.08 -15.04
CA GLY A 269 -11.41 4.13 -14.50
C GLY A 269 -10.12 4.78 -14.01
N PRO A 270 -10.19 5.84 -13.15
CA PRO A 270 -8.98 6.43 -12.58
C PRO A 270 -8.21 5.38 -11.75
N THR A 271 -6.88 5.42 -11.84
CA THR A 271 -5.98 4.56 -11.06
C THR A 271 -5.60 5.21 -9.72
N CYS A 272 -4.81 4.52 -8.90
CA CYS A 272 -4.30 5.08 -7.64
C CYS A 272 -3.56 6.40 -7.88
N SER A 273 -2.68 6.44 -8.89
CA SER A 273 -1.92 7.63 -9.25
C SER A 273 -2.82 8.78 -9.70
N SER A 274 -3.96 8.50 -10.33
CA SER A 274 -4.92 9.53 -10.76
C SER A 274 -5.45 10.34 -9.57
N CYS A 275 -5.83 9.65 -8.49
CA CYS A 275 -6.37 10.30 -7.30
C CYS A 275 -5.28 10.96 -6.45
N HIS A 276 -4.15 10.28 -6.28
CA HIS A 276 -3.14 10.69 -5.31
C HIS A 276 -2.04 11.59 -5.88
N MET A 277 -1.76 11.52 -7.18
CA MET A 277 -0.56 12.15 -7.75
C MET A 277 -0.83 13.00 -8.99
N SER A 278 -1.78 12.62 -9.85
CA SER A 278 -1.98 13.27 -11.16
C SER A 278 -2.32 14.76 -11.06
N ALA A 279 -1.94 15.48 -12.10
CA ALA A 279 -2.47 16.82 -12.30
C ALA A 279 -3.99 16.80 -12.48
N THR A 280 -4.62 17.94 -12.21
CA THR A 280 -5.98 18.27 -12.61
C THR A 280 -5.93 19.57 -13.42
N ARG A 281 -7.07 20.15 -13.77
CA ARG A 281 -7.09 21.50 -14.37
C ARG A 281 -6.53 22.58 -13.45
N ASN A 282 -6.60 22.37 -12.14
CA ASN A 282 -6.27 23.38 -11.13
C ASN A 282 -5.01 23.04 -10.33
N LEU A 283 -4.60 21.77 -10.31
CA LEU A 283 -3.50 21.28 -9.50
C LEU A 283 -2.41 20.64 -10.36
N PRO A 284 -1.12 20.86 -10.04
CA PRO A 284 -0.03 20.15 -10.68
C PRO A 284 0.06 18.69 -10.23
N VAL A 285 0.88 17.89 -10.92
CA VAL A 285 1.35 16.58 -10.45
C VAL A 285 2.07 16.74 -9.11
N THR A 286 1.91 15.79 -8.20
CA THR A 286 2.64 15.75 -6.93
C THR A 286 3.25 14.37 -6.67
N HIS A 287 4.42 14.35 -6.03
CA HIS A 287 5.06 13.14 -5.48
C HIS A 287 4.86 13.00 -3.96
N ASP A 288 4.13 13.91 -3.32
CA ASP A 288 3.55 13.67 -2.00
C ASP A 288 2.19 12.99 -2.14
N VAL A 289 2.19 11.66 -2.15
CA VAL A 289 0.97 10.84 -2.26
C VAL A 289 -0.03 11.07 -1.13
N GLY A 290 0.40 11.66 -0.02
CA GLY A 290 -0.41 12.02 1.13
C GLY A 290 -1.06 13.40 1.04
N ALA A 291 -0.67 14.24 0.08
CA ALA A 291 -1.07 15.64 0.00
C ALA A 291 -2.58 15.88 -0.04
N ARG A 292 -3.35 14.90 -0.54
CA ARG A 292 -4.81 14.98 -0.73
C ARG A 292 -5.61 14.16 0.28
N ILE A 293 -4.96 13.57 1.32
CA ILE A 293 -5.61 12.71 2.31
C ILE A 293 -6.07 13.55 3.49
N SER A 294 -7.35 13.43 3.87
CA SER A 294 -7.96 14.21 4.95
C SER A 294 -8.10 13.46 6.29
N TRP A 295 -8.01 12.12 6.29
CA TRP A 295 -8.09 11.29 7.47
C TRP A 295 -6.86 10.41 7.65
N THR A 296 -6.41 10.21 8.90
CA THR A 296 -5.49 9.14 9.24
C THR A 296 -6.28 7.85 9.43
N LEU A 297 -6.07 6.83 8.60
CA LEU A 297 -6.82 5.57 8.68
C LEU A 297 -6.01 4.41 9.30
N ARG A 298 -4.74 4.64 9.65
CA ARG A 298 -3.86 3.63 10.25
C ARG A 298 -3.93 3.54 11.78
N PRO A 299 -4.08 4.62 12.56
CA PRO A 299 -4.17 4.57 14.02
C PRO A 299 -5.39 3.77 14.49
N PRO A 300 -5.41 3.26 15.73
CA PRO A 300 -6.59 2.64 16.31
C PRO A 300 -7.85 3.51 16.21
N VAL A 301 -7.69 4.83 16.36
CA VAL A 301 -8.74 5.84 16.20
C VAL A 301 -8.32 6.79 15.09
N SER A 302 -9.17 6.99 14.10
CA SER A 302 -8.88 7.92 13.00
C SER A 302 -9.11 9.36 13.43
N GLU A 303 -8.20 10.22 13.05
CA GLU A 303 -8.28 11.67 13.25
C GLU A 303 -8.07 12.40 11.93
N LYS A 304 -8.40 13.68 11.87
CA LYS A 304 -8.03 14.54 10.73
C LYS A 304 -6.51 14.60 10.64
N ILE A 305 -5.98 14.61 9.42
CA ILE A 305 -4.55 14.42 9.16
C ILE A 305 -3.63 15.42 9.87
N ASP A 306 -4.14 16.63 10.12
CA ASP A 306 -3.41 17.72 10.77
C ASP A 306 -3.61 17.82 12.30
N ALA A 307 -4.44 16.94 12.89
CA ALA A 307 -4.82 17.03 14.30
C ALA A 307 -3.61 16.96 15.27
N ALA A 308 -2.66 16.05 14.99
CA ALA A 308 -1.44 15.93 15.80
C ALA A 308 -0.52 17.14 15.65
N ALA A 309 -0.37 17.66 14.43
CA ALA A 309 0.43 18.83 14.14
C ALA A 309 -0.14 20.09 14.81
N LYS A 310 -1.45 20.27 14.77
CA LYS A 310 -2.15 21.36 15.49
C LYS A 310 -1.89 21.31 16.99
N LYS A 311 -1.94 20.13 17.62
CA LYS A 311 -1.61 19.95 19.04
C LYS A 311 -0.17 20.33 19.37
N MET A 312 0.76 20.17 18.42
CA MET A 312 2.19 20.52 18.57
C MET A 312 2.52 21.94 18.08
N GLY A 313 1.54 22.73 17.64
CA GLY A 313 1.75 24.07 17.10
C GLY A 313 2.53 24.09 15.78
N LYS A 314 2.53 23.00 15.03
CA LYS A 314 3.21 22.92 13.73
C LYS A 314 2.29 23.39 12.62
N ASP A 315 2.86 24.20 11.72
CA ASP A 315 2.18 24.59 10.48
C ASP A 315 2.21 23.44 9.47
N VAL A 316 1.04 22.97 9.09
CA VAL A 316 0.84 21.94 8.07
C VAL A 316 -0.40 22.27 7.27
N LYS A 317 -0.46 21.84 6.02
CA LYS A 317 -1.64 22.02 5.17
C LYS A 317 -2.89 21.49 5.89
N PRO A 318 -3.96 22.31 6.08
CA PRO A 318 -5.20 21.89 6.74
C PRO A 318 -5.84 20.70 6.04
N TRP A 319 -6.56 19.87 6.79
CA TRP A 319 -7.27 18.72 6.22
C TRP A 319 -8.37 19.14 5.23
N GLU A 320 -8.98 20.30 5.43
CA GLU A 320 -9.97 20.90 4.53
C GLU A 320 -9.38 21.15 3.16
N ASP A 321 -8.17 21.73 3.10
CA ASP A 321 -7.48 22.03 1.85
C ASP A 321 -7.03 20.73 1.15
N ARG A 322 -6.56 19.73 1.90
CA ARG A 322 -6.23 18.40 1.36
C ARG A 322 -7.46 17.72 0.76
N ARG A 323 -8.60 17.85 1.44
CA ARG A 323 -9.90 17.34 0.94
C ARG A 323 -10.36 18.10 -0.29
N SER A 324 -10.18 19.41 -0.32
CA SER A 324 -10.49 20.25 -1.48
C SER A 324 -9.70 19.79 -2.71
N ASP A 325 -8.41 19.52 -2.56
CA ASP A 325 -7.59 19.00 -3.64
C ASP A 325 -8.06 17.62 -4.15
N MET A 326 -8.44 16.71 -3.23
CA MET A 326 -9.00 15.42 -3.65
C MET A 326 -10.37 15.58 -4.33
N LYS A 327 -11.21 16.52 -3.86
CA LYS A 327 -12.48 16.85 -4.52
C LYS A 327 -12.26 17.38 -5.93
N ASP A 328 -11.21 18.18 -6.17
CA ASP A 328 -10.87 18.68 -7.50
C ASP A 328 -10.61 17.53 -8.49
N VAL A 329 -9.95 16.46 -8.06
CA VAL A 329 -9.82 15.24 -8.86
C VAL A 329 -11.20 14.62 -9.15
N CYS A 330 -12.03 14.45 -8.13
CA CYS A 330 -13.37 13.85 -8.29
C CYS A 330 -14.24 14.65 -9.26
N LEU A 331 -14.17 15.97 -9.20
CA LEU A 331 -14.94 16.92 -10.02
C LEU A 331 -14.57 16.88 -11.51
N SER A 332 -13.46 16.24 -11.86
CA SER A 332 -13.12 15.97 -13.26
C SER A 332 -14.15 15.06 -13.95
N CYS A 333 -14.89 14.24 -13.18
CA CYS A 333 -15.86 13.27 -13.71
C CYS A 333 -17.23 13.31 -13.00
N HIS A 334 -17.30 13.80 -11.75
CA HIS A 334 -18.49 13.78 -10.92
C HIS A 334 -19.05 15.18 -10.64
N SER A 335 -20.36 15.28 -10.41
CA SER A 335 -20.99 16.55 -10.01
C SER A 335 -20.63 16.91 -8.56
N PRO A 336 -20.60 18.22 -8.22
CA PRO A 336 -20.27 18.69 -6.86
C PRO A 336 -21.16 18.07 -5.78
N ASN A 337 -22.46 18.03 -6.00
CA ASN A 337 -23.41 17.46 -5.03
C ASN A 337 -23.16 15.97 -4.77
N TRP A 338 -22.78 15.20 -5.81
CA TRP A 338 -22.43 13.79 -5.63
C TRP A 338 -21.18 13.63 -4.78
N VAL A 339 -20.14 14.42 -5.04
CA VAL A 339 -18.87 14.39 -4.31
C VAL A 339 -19.07 14.78 -2.84
N ASP A 340 -19.84 15.85 -2.58
CA ASP A 340 -20.11 16.30 -1.21
C ASP A 340 -20.90 15.27 -0.41
N ASN A 341 -21.93 14.67 -1.00
CA ASN A 341 -22.73 13.63 -0.37
C ASN A 341 -21.91 12.38 -0.08
N TRP A 342 -21.00 12.00 -0.99
CA TRP A 342 -20.09 10.88 -0.75
C TRP A 342 -19.19 11.14 0.47
N TYR A 343 -18.62 12.34 0.60
CA TYR A 343 -17.80 12.68 1.75
C TYR A 343 -18.56 12.67 3.07
N ILE A 344 -19.85 13.06 3.07
CA ILE A 344 -20.72 12.95 4.24
C ILE A 344 -20.86 11.47 4.65
N GLN A 345 -21.10 10.57 3.70
CA GLN A 345 -21.21 9.13 3.98
C GLN A 345 -19.89 8.55 4.50
N PHE A 346 -18.78 8.91 3.88
CA PHE A 346 -17.44 8.50 4.31
C PHE A 346 -17.13 8.96 5.73
N ASP A 347 -17.32 10.25 6.03
CA ASP A 347 -17.10 10.80 7.37
C ASP A 347 -17.99 10.10 8.42
N ASN A 348 -19.25 9.82 8.11
CA ASN A 348 -20.16 9.11 9.00
C ASN A 348 -19.68 7.69 9.31
N LEU A 349 -19.13 6.97 8.34
CA LEU A 349 -18.58 5.64 8.59
C LEU A 349 -17.32 5.68 9.47
N VAL A 350 -16.41 6.63 9.20
CA VAL A 350 -15.20 6.80 10.06
C VAL A 350 -15.60 7.14 11.49
N ASN A 351 -16.57 8.04 11.65
CA ASN A 351 -17.08 8.40 12.98
C ASN A 351 -17.80 7.23 13.66
N LEU A 352 -18.60 6.45 12.92
CA LEU A 352 -19.24 5.25 13.46
C LEU A 352 -18.19 4.25 13.99
N TYR A 353 -17.14 3.97 13.20
CA TYR A 353 -16.05 3.11 13.65
C TYR A 353 -15.37 3.69 14.91
N ASN A 354 -15.01 4.97 14.88
CA ASN A 354 -14.33 5.62 15.99
C ASN A 354 -15.15 5.55 17.28
N ASP A 355 -16.41 5.98 17.22
CA ASP A 355 -17.21 6.21 18.43
C ASP A 355 -17.77 4.91 18.99
N LYS A 356 -18.10 3.96 18.12
CA LYS A 356 -18.68 2.68 18.54
C LYS A 356 -17.62 1.64 18.92
N PHE A 357 -16.50 1.58 18.22
CA PHE A 357 -15.53 0.50 18.41
C PHE A 357 -14.12 0.99 18.73
N GLY A 358 -13.54 1.86 17.94
CA GLY A 358 -12.14 2.22 18.03
C GLY A 358 -11.77 2.91 19.38
N LYS A 359 -12.52 3.94 19.77
CA LYS A 359 -12.31 4.64 21.05
C LYS A 359 -12.60 3.74 22.25
N PRO A 360 -13.76 3.05 22.33
CA PRO A 360 -14.05 2.16 23.44
C PRO A 360 -13.03 1.03 23.61
N ALA A 361 -12.69 0.32 22.51
CA ALA A 361 -11.68 -0.74 22.58
C ALA A 361 -10.32 -0.22 23.03
N THR A 362 -9.88 0.94 22.49
CA THR A 362 -8.61 1.57 22.89
C THR A 362 -8.60 1.98 24.34
N LEU A 363 -9.70 2.53 24.87
CA LEU A 363 -9.83 2.90 26.27
C LEU A 363 -9.70 1.68 27.19
N LEU A 364 -10.47 0.64 26.89
CA LEU A 364 -10.53 -0.60 27.70
C LEU A 364 -9.19 -1.35 27.66
N TYR A 365 -8.61 -1.51 26.48
CA TYR A 365 -7.30 -2.14 26.32
C TYR A 365 -6.20 -1.41 27.09
N LYS A 366 -6.11 -0.08 26.95
CA LYS A 366 -5.15 0.72 27.71
C LYS A 366 -5.39 0.64 29.22
N SER A 367 -6.64 0.52 29.66
CA SER A 367 -6.98 0.38 31.08
C SER A 367 -6.46 -0.94 31.65
N VAL A 368 -6.66 -2.08 31.00
CA VAL A 368 -6.16 -3.37 31.53
C VAL A 368 -4.64 -3.38 31.62
N ARG A 369 -3.93 -2.83 30.62
CA ARG A 369 -2.47 -2.70 30.65
C ARG A 369 -1.97 -1.77 31.74
N SER A 370 -2.47 -0.54 31.78
CA SER A 370 -1.99 0.47 32.74
C SER A 370 -2.32 0.15 34.19
N LYS A 371 -3.34 -0.67 34.42
CA LYS A 371 -3.75 -1.11 35.74
C LYS A 371 -3.12 -2.44 36.17
N GLY A 372 -2.28 -3.04 35.32
CA GLY A 372 -1.52 -4.25 35.64
C GLY A 372 -2.36 -5.52 35.68
N LEU A 373 -3.53 -5.53 34.97
CA LEU A 373 -4.36 -6.73 34.84
C LEU A 373 -3.82 -7.71 33.81
N ILE A 374 -3.01 -7.23 32.86
CA ILE A 374 -2.18 -8.00 31.97
C ILE A 374 -0.73 -7.51 32.04
N THR A 375 0.22 -8.31 31.60
CA THR A 375 1.64 -7.93 31.62
C THR A 375 1.93 -6.79 30.64
N ASN A 376 3.01 -6.05 30.90
CA ASN A 376 3.55 -5.03 29.99
C ASN A 376 5.00 -5.35 29.60
N GLU A 377 5.54 -6.45 30.10
CA GLU A 377 6.94 -6.81 29.89
C GLU A 377 7.20 -7.39 28.50
N ILE A 378 6.24 -8.16 28.01
CA ILE A 378 6.26 -8.76 26.67
C ILE A 378 5.03 -8.27 25.92
N ASN A 379 5.15 -7.97 24.63
CA ASN A 379 4.01 -7.67 23.79
C ASN A 379 3.48 -8.95 23.14
N PHE A 380 2.17 -9.06 22.99
CA PHE A 380 1.48 -10.19 22.39
C PHE A 380 1.66 -11.52 23.13
N ASP A 381 1.75 -11.48 24.46
CA ASP A 381 1.70 -12.66 25.32
C ASP A 381 0.30 -12.96 25.90
N ASP A 382 -0.62 -12.00 25.80
CA ASP A 382 -2.03 -12.12 26.15
C ASP A 382 -2.95 -12.14 24.93
N ALA A 383 -4.00 -12.98 24.94
CA ALA A 383 -4.95 -13.13 23.84
C ALA A 383 -5.58 -11.77 23.43
N ILE A 384 -5.98 -10.97 24.40
CA ILE A 384 -6.62 -9.66 24.16
C ILE A 384 -5.74 -8.68 23.38
N GLU A 385 -4.43 -8.84 23.41
CA GLU A 385 -3.51 -8.00 22.64
C GLU A 385 -3.65 -8.27 21.14
N PHE A 386 -3.71 -9.55 20.74
CA PHE A 386 -4.00 -9.95 19.36
C PHE A 386 -5.42 -9.56 18.95
N THR A 387 -6.41 -9.81 19.80
CA THR A 387 -7.80 -9.45 19.50
C THR A 387 -7.98 -7.95 19.32
N TYR A 388 -7.39 -7.14 20.19
CA TYR A 388 -7.36 -5.67 20.04
C TYR A 388 -6.61 -5.25 18.79
N PHE A 389 -5.45 -5.86 18.51
CA PHE A 389 -4.65 -5.55 17.31
C PHE A 389 -5.46 -5.82 16.04
N PHE A 390 -6.08 -6.99 15.90
CA PHE A 390 -6.90 -7.31 14.73
C PHE A 390 -8.08 -6.36 14.58
N LEU A 391 -8.78 -6.06 15.67
CA LEU A 391 -9.95 -5.17 15.64
C LEU A 391 -9.66 -3.81 14.99
N TRP A 392 -8.52 -3.19 15.30
CA TRP A 392 -8.20 -1.88 14.74
C TRP A 392 -7.27 -1.94 13.53
N HIS A 393 -6.28 -2.85 13.56
CA HIS A 393 -5.22 -2.93 12.57
C HIS A 393 -5.69 -3.63 11.29
N HIS A 394 -6.48 -4.69 11.39
CA HIS A 394 -7.02 -5.41 10.25
C HIS A 394 -8.43 -4.92 9.90
N GLU A 395 -9.45 -5.36 10.65
CA GLU A 395 -10.85 -5.11 10.30
C GLU A 395 -11.19 -3.62 10.29
N GLY A 396 -10.71 -2.87 11.28
CA GLY A 396 -10.96 -1.44 11.37
C GLY A 396 -10.32 -0.63 10.26
N ARG A 397 -9.11 -0.99 9.82
CA ARG A 397 -8.48 -0.37 8.65
C ARG A 397 -9.22 -0.74 7.37
N ARG A 398 -9.55 -2.01 7.18
CA ARG A 398 -10.31 -2.49 6.01
C ARG A 398 -11.62 -1.74 5.84
N ALA A 399 -12.41 -1.61 6.92
CA ALA A 399 -13.66 -0.87 6.91
C ALA A 399 -13.49 0.57 6.42
N ARG A 400 -12.48 1.28 6.93
CA ARG A 400 -12.23 2.70 6.62
C ARG A 400 -11.60 2.89 5.24
N HIS A 401 -10.68 2.00 4.83
CA HIS A 401 -10.11 2.00 3.48
C HIS A 401 -11.18 1.63 2.44
N GLY A 402 -12.02 0.62 2.72
CA GLY A 402 -13.16 0.26 1.89
C GLY A 402 -14.08 1.44 1.62
N ALA A 403 -14.45 2.16 2.69
CA ALA A 403 -15.29 3.36 2.57
C ALA A 403 -14.57 4.50 1.81
N ALA A 404 -13.28 4.71 2.07
CA ALA A 404 -12.50 5.77 1.41
C ALA A 404 -12.36 5.55 -0.09
N MET A 405 -12.30 4.29 -0.53
CA MET A 405 -12.03 3.90 -1.92
C MET A 405 -13.23 3.21 -2.60
N MET A 406 -14.41 3.25 -1.95
CA MET A 406 -15.67 2.74 -2.52
C MET A 406 -15.71 1.23 -2.78
N GLY A 407 -15.00 0.45 -1.95
CA GLY A 407 -15.05 -1.02 -1.96
C GLY A 407 -16.15 -1.53 -1.01
N PRO A 408 -17.28 -2.06 -1.52
CA PRO A 408 -18.43 -2.39 -0.70
C PRO A 408 -18.20 -3.59 0.23
N ASP A 409 -17.48 -4.61 -0.21
CA ASP A 409 -17.22 -5.83 0.59
C ASP A 409 -16.28 -5.52 1.74
N TYR A 410 -15.17 -4.82 1.47
CA TYR A 410 -14.23 -4.36 2.49
C TYR A 410 -14.80 -3.31 3.44
N THR A 411 -15.81 -2.54 3.01
CA THR A 411 -16.54 -1.64 3.91
C THR A 411 -17.43 -2.42 4.87
N GLN A 412 -18.24 -3.34 4.35
CA GLN A 412 -19.31 -4.01 5.09
C GLN A 412 -18.88 -5.35 5.71
N TRP A 413 -18.48 -6.35 4.88
CA TRP A 413 -18.26 -7.71 5.37
C TRP A 413 -16.88 -7.87 6.02
N HIS A 414 -15.81 -7.65 5.25
CA HIS A 414 -14.43 -7.71 5.76
C HIS A 414 -14.03 -6.50 6.61
N GLY A 415 -14.95 -5.56 6.80
CA GLY A 415 -14.78 -4.36 7.61
C GLY A 415 -15.72 -4.33 8.81
N MET A 416 -16.82 -3.55 8.71
CA MET A 416 -17.68 -3.24 9.86
C MET A 416 -18.34 -4.47 10.51
N PHE A 417 -18.68 -5.50 9.72
CA PHE A 417 -19.22 -6.75 10.27
C PHE A 417 -18.16 -7.47 11.11
N GLU A 418 -16.95 -7.63 10.59
CA GLU A 418 -15.87 -8.32 11.31
C GLU A 418 -15.40 -7.48 12.52
N VAL A 419 -15.34 -6.16 12.44
CA VAL A 419 -15.12 -5.28 13.61
C VAL A 419 -16.15 -5.55 14.70
N ALA A 420 -17.44 -5.62 14.34
CA ALA A 420 -18.50 -5.90 15.31
C ALA A 420 -18.40 -7.32 15.88
N HIS A 421 -18.12 -8.32 15.04
CA HIS A 421 -17.91 -9.69 15.48
C HIS A 421 -16.74 -9.77 16.48
N ARG A 422 -15.56 -9.23 16.11
CA ARG A 422 -14.38 -9.20 16.97
C ARG A 422 -14.64 -8.52 18.30
N PHE A 423 -15.30 -7.36 18.28
CA PHE A 423 -15.60 -6.61 19.49
C PHE A 423 -16.52 -7.37 20.45
N TYR A 424 -17.65 -7.91 19.95
CA TYR A 424 -18.64 -8.54 20.82
C TYR A 424 -18.37 -9.99 21.15
N MET A 425 -17.75 -10.74 20.25
CA MET A 425 -17.60 -12.21 20.41
C MET A 425 -16.21 -12.61 20.93
N GLU A 426 -15.23 -11.71 20.85
CA GLU A 426 -13.87 -11.99 21.31
C GLU A 426 -13.41 -10.96 22.35
N PHE A 427 -13.26 -9.69 21.97
CA PHE A 427 -12.71 -8.64 22.84
C PHE A 427 -13.47 -8.48 24.17
N VAL A 428 -14.80 -8.39 24.13
CA VAL A 428 -15.63 -8.23 25.36
C VAL A 428 -15.58 -9.49 26.23
N PRO A 429 -15.69 -10.73 25.74
CA PRO A 429 -15.50 -11.95 26.53
C PRO A 429 -14.11 -12.03 27.18
N GLU A 430 -13.03 -11.85 26.43
CA GLU A 430 -11.66 -11.89 26.96
C GLU A 430 -11.44 -10.83 28.04
N LEU A 431 -11.96 -9.62 27.82
CA LEU A 431 -11.90 -8.56 28.82
C LEU A 431 -12.61 -8.95 30.14
N LYS A 432 -13.77 -9.63 30.05
CA LYS A 432 -14.47 -10.14 31.23
C LYS A 432 -13.68 -11.20 31.97
N GLU A 433 -13.02 -12.11 31.24
CA GLU A 433 -12.14 -13.14 31.83
C GLU A 433 -10.96 -12.51 32.58
N ILE A 434 -10.33 -11.47 32.02
CA ILE A 434 -9.26 -10.71 32.66
C ILE A 434 -9.78 -10.01 33.94
N ILE A 435 -10.95 -9.39 33.89
CA ILE A 435 -11.58 -8.75 35.07
C ILE A 435 -11.85 -9.81 36.15
N GLU A 436 -12.42 -10.94 35.79
CA GLU A 436 -12.73 -12.03 36.74
C GLU A 436 -11.44 -12.60 37.36
N ALA A 437 -10.38 -12.79 36.57
CA ALA A 437 -9.08 -13.21 37.10
C ALA A 437 -8.49 -12.20 38.07
N GLY A 438 -8.57 -10.89 37.74
CA GLY A 438 -8.15 -9.80 38.63
C GLY A 438 -8.90 -9.80 39.98
N VAL A 439 -10.22 -10.01 39.93
CA VAL A 439 -11.04 -10.11 41.16
C VAL A 439 -10.67 -11.37 41.99
N LYS A 440 -10.43 -12.50 41.33
CA LYS A 440 -10.07 -13.77 41.99
C LYS A 440 -8.62 -13.81 42.53
N SER A 441 -7.77 -12.88 42.11
CA SER A 441 -6.34 -12.86 42.49
C SER A 441 -6.12 -12.73 44.01
N GLY A 442 -7.06 -12.11 44.72
CA GLY A 442 -6.93 -11.80 46.14
C GLY A 442 -5.99 -10.63 46.43
N ASP A 443 -5.28 -10.08 45.47
CA ASP A 443 -4.47 -8.87 45.62
C ASP A 443 -5.38 -7.64 45.64
N PRO A 444 -5.40 -6.86 46.74
CA PRO A 444 -6.27 -5.70 46.86
C PRO A 444 -6.11 -4.65 45.77
N LYS A 445 -4.90 -4.53 45.17
CA LYS A 445 -4.61 -3.61 44.07
C LYS A 445 -5.24 -4.11 42.79
N LEU A 446 -5.07 -5.41 42.45
CA LEU A 446 -5.64 -5.99 41.25
C LEU A 446 -7.17 -6.05 41.35
N VAL A 447 -7.74 -6.42 42.50
CA VAL A 447 -9.19 -6.41 42.75
C VAL A 447 -9.77 -5.01 42.47
N LYS A 448 -9.14 -3.95 43.01
CA LYS A 448 -9.56 -2.56 42.75
C LYS A 448 -9.47 -2.22 41.26
N SER A 449 -8.35 -2.55 40.64
CA SER A 449 -8.14 -2.33 39.19
C SER A 449 -9.21 -3.04 38.34
N ALA A 450 -9.52 -4.29 38.66
CA ALA A 450 -10.54 -5.07 37.96
C ALA A 450 -11.94 -4.40 38.07
N HIS A 451 -12.36 -3.98 39.24
CA HIS A 451 -13.64 -3.28 39.40
C HIS A 451 -13.68 -1.93 38.68
N GLU A 452 -12.56 -1.21 38.58
CA GLU A 452 -12.51 0.03 37.81
C GLU A 452 -12.66 -0.24 36.27
N VAL A 453 -12.06 -1.31 35.77
CA VAL A 453 -12.21 -1.70 34.35
C VAL A 453 -13.61 -2.27 34.09
N GLU A 454 -14.17 -3.06 35.01
CA GLU A 454 -15.55 -3.54 34.95
C GLU A 454 -16.55 -2.39 34.82
N LYS A 455 -16.39 -1.35 35.64
CA LYS A 455 -17.21 -0.14 35.55
C LYS A 455 -17.09 0.53 34.18
N GLN A 456 -15.89 0.68 33.64
CA GLN A 456 -15.69 1.25 32.31
C GLN A 456 -16.35 0.39 31.21
N LEU A 457 -16.23 -0.93 31.28
CA LEU A 457 -16.91 -1.85 30.36
C LEU A 457 -18.43 -1.70 30.43
N ASP A 458 -18.97 -1.61 31.66
CA ASP A 458 -20.39 -1.41 31.88
C ASP A 458 -20.89 -0.08 31.33
N GLU A 459 -20.12 1.01 31.49
CA GLU A 459 -20.43 2.32 30.90
C GLU A 459 -20.48 2.22 29.34
N VAL A 460 -19.54 1.54 28.73
CA VAL A 460 -19.53 1.30 27.27
C VAL A 460 -20.75 0.49 26.84
N LEU A 461 -20.99 -0.66 27.45
CA LEU A 461 -22.06 -1.59 27.04
C LEU A 461 -23.47 -1.07 27.32
N ASN A 462 -23.64 -0.19 28.32
CA ASN A 462 -24.91 0.48 28.62
C ASN A 462 -25.14 1.75 27.79
N SER A 463 -24.14 2.21 27.01
CA SER A 463 -24.32 3.35 26.12
C SER A 463 -25.36 3.10 25.05
N GLU A 464 -25.87 4.15 24.43
CA GLU A 464 -26.89 4.06 23.37
C GLU A 464 -26.46 3.17 22.21
N MET A 465 -25.17 3.17 21.87
CA MET A 465 -24.61 2.40 20.77
C MET A 465 -24.51 0.89 21.03
N HIS A 466 -24.41 0.47 22.32
CA HIS A 466 -24.12 -0.90 22.71
C HIS A 466 -25.21 -1.60 23.55
N ARG A 467 -26.13 -0.84 24.19
CA ARG A 467 -27.15 -1.39 25.10
C ARG A 467 -28.06 -2.47 24.47
N TRP A 468 -28.20 -2.50 23.13
CA TRP A 468 -28.91 -3.54 22.41
C TRP A 468 -28.27 -4.92 22.65
N PHE A 469 -26.95 -4.99 22.74
CA PHE A 469 -26.19 -6.23 23.01
C PHE A 469 -26.55 -6.81 24.37
N LEU A 470 -26.86 -5.97 25.34
CA LEU A 470 -27.35 -6.39 26.66
C LEU A 470 -28.87 -6.64 26.70
N GLY A 471 -29.57 -6.51 25.60
CA GLY A 471 -31.03 -6.58 25.55
C GLY A 471 -31.75 -5.38 26.22
N LYS A 472 -31.04 -4.29 26.49
CA LYS A 472 -31.50 -3.11 27.26
C LYS A 472 -31.98 -1.97 26.36
N MET A 473 -32.62 -2.27 25.23
CA MET A 473 -33.26 -1.21 24.40
C MET A 473 -34.52 -0.72 25.10
N ASP A 474 -34.67 0.60 25.21
CA ASP A 474 -35.92 1.21 25.66
C ASP A 474 -37.04 1.11 24.63
N ASP A 475 -38.26 1.38 25.03
CA ASP A 475 -39.45 1.23 24.17
C ASP A 475 -39.43 2.23 23.00
N LYS A 476 -38.83 3.41 23.16
CA LYS A 476 -38.66 4.39 22.09
C LYS A 476 -37.70 3.84 20.99
N ALA A 477 -36.58 3.26 21.39
CA ALA A 477 -35.63 2.66 20.45
C ALA A 477 -36.22 1.42 19.77
N LYS A 478 -36.97 0.59 20.50
CA LYS A 478 -37.72 -0.54 19.91
C LYS A 478 -38.74 -0.07 18.91
N ALA A 479 -39.55 0.93 19.25
CA ALA A 479 -40.54 1.50 18.35
C ALA A 479 -39.92 2.14 17.09
N ALA A 480 -38.82 2.88 17.23
CA ALA A 480 -38.09 3.45 16.10
C ALA A 480 -37.56 2.35 15.16
N ARG A 481 -36.98 1.26 15.70
CA ARG A 481 -36.53 0.10 14.94
C ARG A 481 -37.68 -0.61 14.21
N ASP A 482 -38.80 -0.81 14.89
CA ASP A 482 -39.96 -1.46 14.28
C ASP A 482 -40.59 -0.59 13.18
N LYS A 483 -40.61 0.73 13.37
CA LYS A 483 -41.01 1.68 12.33
C LYS A 483 -40.10 1.57 11.10
N ALA A 484 -38.78 1.66 11.31
CA ALA A 484 -37.81 1.54 10.23
C ALA A 484 -37.92 0.21 9.47
N ARG A 485 -38.12 -0.92 10.20
CA ARG A 485 -38.36 -2.24 9.63
C ARG A 485 -39.65 -2.31 8.79
N LYS A 486 -40.72 -1.68 9.25
CA LYS A 486 -41.99 -1.60 8.50
C LYS A 486 -41.84 -0.77 7.25
N GLU A 487 -41.16 0.38 7.31
CA GLU A 487 -40.88 1.24 6.18
C GLU A 487 -39.99 0.52 5.15
N PHE A 488 -38.94 -0.18 5.60
CA PHE A 488 -38.10 -0.98 4.73
C PHE A 488 -38.92 -2.08 4.01
N LYS A 489 -39.72 -2.88 4.75
CA LYS A 489 -40.57 -3.89 4.15
C LYS A 489 -41.56 -3.30 3.14
N LYS A 490 -42.18 -2.15 3.46
CA LYS A 490 -43.09 -1.47 2.55
C LYS A 490 -42.41 -1.00 1.26
N ARG A 491 -41.16 -0.51 1.37
CA ARG A 491 -40.35 -0.06 0.22
C ARG A 491 -39.96 -1.18 -0.74
N TYR A 492 -39.73 -2.34 -0.23
CA TYR A 492 -39.27 -3.52 -0.99
C TYR A 492 -40.29 -4.66 -1.08
N ALA A 493 -41.52 -4.47 -0.57
CA ALA A 493 -42.60 -5.39 -0.86
C ALA A 493 -42.90 -5.35 -2.38
N ARG A 494 -42.75 -6.49 -3.02
CA ARG A 494 -43.26 -6.68 -4.38
C ARG A 494 -44.78 -6.70 -4.26
N GLU A 495 -45.47 -5.86 -5.03
CA GLU A 495 -46.93 -5.94 -5.22
C GLU A 495 -47.33 -7.30 -5.79
#